data_bb486d83dfd805b1d4492b10b9056ffd
#
_entry.id   bb486d83dfd805b1d4492b10b9056ffd
#
_cell.length_a   1.000
_cell.length_b   1.000
_cell.length_c   1.000
_cell.angle_alpha   90.00
_cell.angle_beta   90.00
_cell.angle_gamma   90.00
#
_symmetry.space_group_name_H-M   'P 1'
#
loop_
_entity.id
_entity.type
_entity.pdbx_description
1 polymer ?
#
loop_
_entity_poly.entity_id
_entity_poly.type
_entity_poly.pdbx_seq_one_letter_code
_entity_poly.pdbx_strand_id
1 'polypeptide(L)'
;MSIRTYVVDDSAVVRQALMHMLQSDPDIELVGSAPNPLLAEPAIAKLRPDVLLLDIEMPGMDGITFLRKLMGSAPIPTVICSTLTTEGSRAALDALAAGAVAIVAKPRMGLKQFLEDSRRELVRTLKMAAQARPR
;
A
#
# COMPACT_ATOMS: atom_id res chain seq x y z
N MET A 1 -9.05 2.68 -18.15
CA MET A 1 -9.56 1.88 -17.03
C MET A 1 -8.91 2.32 -15.75
N SER A 2 -9.70 2.67 -14.75
CA SER A 2 -9.17 3.14 -13.47
C SER A 2 -8.85 1.98 -12.54
N ILE A 3 -7.71 2.07 -11.89
CA ILE A 3 -7.30 1.11 -10.85
C ILE A 3 -7.68 1.71 -9.50
N ARG A 4 -8.64 1.10 -8.84
CA ARG A 4 -9.17 1.58 -7.56
C ARG A 4 -8.21 1.20 -6.45
N THR A 5 -7.63 2.20 -5.80
CA THR A 5 -6.55 2.03 -4.84
C THR A 5 -6.95 2.56 -3.47
N TYR A 6 -6.63 1.80 -2.42
CA TYR A 6 -6.84 2.19 -1.03
C TYR A 6 -5.49 2.20 -0.30
N VAL A 7 -5.26 3.23 0.53
CA VAL A 7 -3.98 3.44 1.23
C VAL A 7 -4.16 3.31 2.74
N VAL A 8 -3.30 2.51 3.38
CA VAL A 8 -3.25 2.37 4.83
C VAL A 8 -1.84 2.72 5.32
N ASP A 9 -1.73 3.80 6.09
CA ASP A 9 -0.45 4.26 6.65
C ASP A 9 -0.73 5.12 7.87
N ASP A 10 -0.04 4.86 8.99
CA ASP A 10 -0.28 5.59 10.23
C ASP A 10 0.33 7.00 10.25
N SER A 11 1.30 7.27 9.39
CA SER A 11 1.88 8.61 9.27
C SER A 11 1.02 9.48 8.36
N ALA A 12 0.44 10.55 8.91
CA ALA A 12 -0.35 11.47 8.11
C ALA A 12 0.47 12.11 6.99
N VAL A 13 1.74 12.43 7.25
CA VAL A 13 2.62 13.04 6.27
C VAL A 13 2.91 12.08 5.12
N VAL A 14 3.29 10.84 5.44
CA VAL A 14 3.56 9.81 4.41
C VAL A 14 2.28 9.49 3.63
N ARG A 15 1.16 9.31 4.34
CA ARG A 15 -0.12 9.01 3.70
C ARG A 15 -0.52 10.09 2.70
N GLN A 16 -0.39 11.36 3.08
CA GLN A 16 -0.71 12.47 2.18
C GLN A 16 0.24 12.53 0.98
N ALA A 17 1.51 12.27 1.18
CA ALA A 17 2.48 12.22 0.10
C ALA A 17 2.14 11.12 -0.91
N LEU A 18 1.82 9.92 -0.41
CA LEU A 18 1.41 8.80 -1.25
C LEU A 18 0.14 9.12 -2.03
N MET A 19 -0.85 9.68 -1.35
CA MET A 19 -2.11 10.05 -1.99
C MET A 19 -1.91 11.08 -3.09
N HIS A 20 -1.06 12.08 -2.84
CA HIS A 20 -0.75 13.09 -3.84
C HIS A 20 -0.08 12.49 -5.07
N MET A 21 0.86 11.57 -4.85
CA MET A 21 1.52 10.86 -5.96
C MET A 21 0.53 10.06 -6.79
N LEU A 22 -0.40 9.38 -6.14
CA LEU A 22 -1.39 8.54 -6.82
C LEU A 22 -2.40 9.38 -7.60
N GLN A 23 -2.84 10.49 -7.03
CA GLN A 23 -3.81 11.39 -7.66
C GLN A 23 -3.28 12.04 -8.94
N SER A 24 -1.96 12.08 -9.12
CA SER A 24 -1.37 12.63 -10.32
C SER A 24 -1.47 11.72 -11.54
N ASP A 25 -1.84 10.46 -11.35
CA ASP A 25 -1.93 9.50 -12.45
C ASP A 25 -3.39 9.27 -12.84
N PRO A 26 -3.75 9.50 -14.13
CA PRO A 26 -5.14 9.39 -14.57
C PRO A 26 -5.70 7.96 -14.55
N ASP A 27 -4.83 6.95 -14.49
CA ASP A 27 -5.25 5.55 -14.46
C ASP A 27 -5.49 5.04 -13.05
N ILE A 28 -5.22 5.86 -12.02
CA ILE A 28 -5.43 5.47 -10.63
C ILE A 28 -6.57 6.28 -10.05
N GLU A 29 -7.52 5.56 -9.47
CA GLU A 29 -8.61 6.17 -8.71
C GLU A 29 -8.36 5.89 -7.22
N LEU A 30 -8.02 6.92 -6.46
CA LEU A 30 -7.85 6.81 -5.02
C LEU A 30 -9.24 6.77 -4.39
N VAL A 31 -9.64 5.60 -3.87
CA VAL A 31 -10.98 5.41 -3.31
C VAL A 31 -11.07 5.67 -1.81
N GLY A 32 -9.94 5.74 -1.14
CA GLY A 32 -9.91 6.07 0.29
C GLY A 32 -8.57 5.80 0.93
N SER A 33 -8.48 6.15 2.21
CA SER A 33 -7.29 5.91 3.02
C SER A 33 -7.68 5.79 4.48
N ALA A 34 -6.81 5.17 5.27
CA ALA A 34 -7.00 5.04 6.70
C ALA A 34 -5.66 5.04 7.42
N PRO A 35 -5.63 5.50 8.70
CA PRO A 35 -4.40 5.51 9.48
C PRO A 35 -4.04 4.17 10.11
N ASN A 36 -4.95 3.20 10.08
CA ASN A 36 -4.70 1.89 10.70
C ASN A 36 -5.64 0.83 10.13
N PRO A 37 -5.34 -0.47 10.34
CA PRO A 37 -6.17 -1.56 9.84
C PRO A 37 -7.58 -1.58 10.42
N LEU A 38 -7.76 -1.14 11.65
CA LEU A 38 -9.07 -1.18 12.31
C LEU A 38 -10.08 -0.29 11.58
N LEU A 39 -9.65 0.90 11.15
CA LEU A 39 -10.48 1.80 10.37
C LEU A 39 -10.56 1.40 8.90
N ALA A 40 -9.50 0.77 8.38
CA ALA A 40 -9.43 0.36 6.99
C ALA A 40 -10.36 -0.83 6.67
N GLU A 41 -10.47 -1.77 7.59
CA GLU A 41 -11.13 -3.04 7.34
C GLU A 41 -12.59 -2.89 6.85
N PRO A 42 -13.47 -2.13 7.53
CA PRO A 42 -14.84 -1.97 7.05
C PRO A 42 -14.91 -1.18 5.73
N ALA A 43 -14.03 -0.21 5.54
CA ALA A 43 -13.99 0.56 4.30
C ALA A 43 -13.56 -0.31 3.12
N ILE A 44 -12.56 -1.16 3.31
CA ILE A 44 -12.08 -2.08 2.26
C ILE A 44 -13.18 -3.07 1.90
N ALA A 45 -13.88 -3.61 2.88
CA ALA A 45 -14.99 -4.54 2.65
C ALA A 45 -16.10 -3.90 1.81
N LYS A 46 -16.38 -2.63 2.05
CA LYS A 46 -17.42 -1.89 1.34
C LYS A 46 -16.97 -1.45 -0.04
N LEU A 47 -15.75 -0.91 -0.15
CA LEU A 47 -15.26 -0.29 -1.38
C LEU A 47 -14.68 -1.30 -2.37
N ARG A 48 -14.17 -2.42 -1.88
CA ARG A 48 -13.54 -3.48 -2.68
C ARG A 48 -12.53 -2.92 -3.70
N PRO A 49 -11.42 -2.33 -3.21
CA PRO A 49 -10.41 -1.77 -4.12
C PRO A 49 -9.74 -2.85 -4.96
N ASP A 50 -9.16 -2.44 -6.07
CA ASP A 50 -8.42 -3.34 -6.96
C ASP A 50 -7.03 -3.66 -6.42
N VAL A 51 -6.47 -2.75 -5.64
CA VAL A 51 -5.15 -2.90 -5.03
C VAL A 51 -5.10 -2.11 -3.73
N LEU A 52 -4.33 -2.64 -2.78
CA LEU A 52 -4.11 -2.03 -1.48
C LEU A 52 -2.65 -1.63 -1.36
N LEU A 53 -2.39 -0.41 -0.91
CA LEU A 53 -1.06 0.04 -0.53
C LEU A 53 -1.02 0.08 0.99
N LEU A 54 -0.21 -0.79 1.59
CA LEU A 54 -0.23 -1.04 3.03
C LEU A 54 1.14 -0.80 3.66
N ASP A 55 1.19 0.08 4.65
CA ASP A 55 2.31 0.20 5.56
C ASP A 55 2.19 -0.87 6.63
N ILE A 56 3.26 -1.62 6.86
CA ILE A 56 3.31 -2.66 7.89
C ILE A 56 4.11 -2.24 9.11
N GLU A 57 4.77 -1.09 9.06
CA GLU A 57 5.60 -0.58 10.15
C GLU A 57 4.79 0.42 10.99
N MET A 58 3.70 -0.06 11.58
CA MET A 58 2.80 0.77 12.39
C MET A 58 2.95 0.38 13.85
N PRO A 59 3.48 1.28 14.70
CA PRO A 59 3.64 0.97 16.14
C PRO A 59 2.32 0.56 16.78
N GLY A 60 2.36 -0.54 17.53
CA GLY A 60 1.18 -1.06 18.22
C GLY A 60 0.15 -1.73 17.32
N MET A 61 0.41 -1.82 16.04
CA MET A 61 -0.49 -2.45 15.08
C MET A 61 0.27 -3.56 14.34
N ASP A 62 -0.39 -4.67 14.08
CA ASP A 62 0.23 -5.77 13.35
C ASP A 62 -0.32 -5.81 11.92
N GLY A 63 0.39 -5.12 11.02
CA GLY A 63 0.03 -5.06 9.60
C GLY A 63 0.09 -6.42 8.92
N ILE A 64 0.99 -7.29 9.36
CA ILE A 64 1.11 -8.63 8.79
C ILE A 64 -0.07 -9.51 9.18
N THR A 65 -0.53 -9.42 10.43
CA THR A 65 -1.73 -10.12 10.86
C THR A 65 -2.95 -9.65 10.07
N PHE A 66 -3.07 -8.35 9.84
CA PHE A 66 -4.14 -7.80 9.01
C PHE A 66 -4.06 -8.35 7.58
N LEU A 67 -2.87 -8.38 7.01
CA LEU A 67 -2.64 -8.89 5.66
C LEU A 67 -3.05 -10.37 5.55
N ARG A 68 -2.65 -11.19 6.51
CA ARG A 68 -3.03 -12.61 6.54
C ARG A 68 -4.55 -12.79 6.62
N LYS A 69 -5.19 -12.00 7.46
CA LYS A 69 -6.65 -12.03 7.60
C LYS A 69 -7.31 -11.64 6.28
N LEU A 70 -6.82 -10.60 5.64
CA LEU A 70 -7.34 -10.13 4.36
C LEU A 70 -7.19 -11.21 3.28
N MET A 71 -6.01 -11.83 3.18
CA MET A 71 -5.76 -12.89 2.20
C MET A 71 -6.62 -14.11 2.43
N GLY A 72 -6.99 -14.40 3.67
CA GLY A 72 -7.84 -15.55 4.01
C GLY A 72 -9.32 -15.32 3.80
N SER A 73 -9.79 -14.08 3.76
CA SER A 73 -11.22 -13.77 3.69
C SER A 73 -11.63 -13.10 2.37
N ALA A 74 -10.95 -12.04 1.99
CA ALA A 74 -11.28 -11.28 0.79
C ALA A 74 -9.97 -10.82 0.15
N PRO A 75 -9.25 -11.72 -0.53
CA PRO A 75 -7.91 -11.42 -1.03
C PRO A 75 -7.93 -10.27 -2.03
N ILE A 76 -7.14 -9.26 -1.73
CA ILE A 76 -6.94 -8.10 -2.58
C ILE A 76 -5.44 -7.97 -2.83
N PRO A 77 -4.99 -7.79 -4.07
CA PRO A 77 -3.58 -7.58 -4.33
C PRO A 77 -3.03 -6.45 -3.47
N THR A 78 -1.99 -6.71 -2.71
CA THR A 78 -1.45 -5.78 -1.73
C THR A 78 0.02 -5.49 -2.02
N VAL A 79 0.35 -4.21 -2.11
CA VAL A 79 1.71 -3.71 -2.23
C VAL A 79 2.12 -3.13 -0.88
N ILE A 80 3.29 -3.54 -0.41
CA ILE A 80 3.81 -3.08 0.88
C ILE A 80 4.69 -1.85 0.67
N CYS A 81 4.46 -0.84 1.49
CA CYS A 81 5.30 0.34 1.55
C CYS A 81 6.20 0.22 2.78
N SER A 82 7.51 0.26 2.59
CA SER A 82 8.47 -0.07 3.64
C SER A 82 9.63 0.90 3.66
N THR A 83 10.21 1.13 4.85
CA THR A 83 11.43 1.93 4.97
C THR A 83 12.64 1.14 4.48
N LEU A 84 13.73 1.85 4.18
CA LEU A 84 15.00 1.25 3.74
C LEU A 84 15.90 0.90 4.93
N THR A 85 15.30 0.29 5.97
CA THR A 85 16.03 -0.16 7.16
C THR A 85 16.11 -1.68 7.17
N THR A 86 16.98 -2.23 8.01
CA THR A 86 17.07 -3.70 8.20
C THR A 86 15.75 -4.24 8.72
N GLU A 87 15.14 -3.53 9.69
CA GLU A 87 13.85 -3.94 10.25
C GLU A 87 12.74 -3.86 9.20
N GLY A 88 12.73 -2.80 8.39
CA GLY A 88 11.78 -2.65 7.30
C GLY A 88 11.91 -3.77 6.27
N SER A 89 13.15 -4.18 5.96
CA SER A 89 13.40 -5.28 5.02
C SER A 89 12.89 -6.61 5.55
N ARG A 90 13.06 -6.88 6.84
CA ARG A 90 12.51 -8.10 7.46
C ARG A 90 10.99 -8.11 7.41
N ALA A 91 10.38 -6.99 7.79
CA ALA A 91 8.93 -6.86 7.76
C ALA A 91 8.40 -7.06 6.35
N ALA A 92 9.09 -6.52 5.35
CA ALA A 92 8.70 -6.66 3.95
C ALA A 92 8.77 -8.12 3.49
N LEU A 93 9.82 -8.85 3.87
CA LEU A 93 9.93 -10.27 3.54
C LEU A 93 8.81 -11.08 4.20
N ASP A 94 8.49 -10.80 5.46
CA ASP A 94 7.39 -11.45 6.16
C ASP A 94 6.05 -11.16 5.47
N ALA A 95 5.89 -9.95 4.97
CA ALA A 95 4.68 -9.56 4.25
C ALA A 95 4.54 -10.30 2.92
N LEU A 96 5.63 -10.48 2.18
CA LEU A 96 5.61 -11.29 0.96
C LEU A 96 5.21 -12.74 1.27
N ALA A 97 5.74 -13.30 2.36
CA ALA A 97 5.36 -14.64 2.80
C ALA A 97 3.89 -14.71 3.21
N ALA A 98 3.32 -13.61 3.68
CA ALA A 98 1.91 -13.53 4.08
C ALA A 98 0.97 -13.26 2.90
N GLY A 99 1.50 -13.02 1.69
CA GLY A 99 0.68 -12.89 0.49
C GLY A 99 0.78 -11.56 -0.25
N ALA A 100 1.63 -10.63 0.19
CA ALA A 100 1.83 -9.38 -0.54
C ALA A 100 2.43 -9.66 -1.92
N VAL A 101 2.05 -8.85 -2.90
CA VAL A 101 2.48 -9.03 -4.29
C VAL A 101 3.83 -8.38 -4.54
N ALA A 102 4.08 -7.22 -3.94
CA ALA A 102 5.29 -6.45 -4.18
C ALA A 102 5.59 -5.50 -3.03
N ILE A 103 6.78 -4.91 -3.07
CA ILE A 103 7.26 -3.97 -2.06
C ILE A 103 7.73 -2.71 -2.78
N VAL A 104 7.39 -1.54 -2.23
CA VAL A 104 7.94 -0.26 -2.67
C VAL A 104 8.55 0.45 -1.46
N ALA A 105 9.54 1.28 -1.70
CA ALA A 105 10.15 2.09 -0.65
C ALA A 105 9.24 3.26 -0.28
N LYS A 106 9.18 3.62 1.00
CA LYS A 106 8.50 4.84 1.43
C LYS A 106 9.21 6.05 0.82
N PRO A 107 8.45 7.08 0.39
CA PRO A 107 9.06 8.26 -0.21
C PRO A 107 9.92 9.00 0.83
N ARG A 108 11.09 9.43 0.40
CA ARG A 108 11.94 10.31 1.19
C ARG A 108 11.53 11.75 0.91
N MET A 109 11.10 12.43 1.95
CA MET A 109 10.66 13.81 1.80
C MET A 109 11.86 14.73 1.58
N GLY A 110 11.67 15.78 0.79
CA GLY A 110 12.64 16.84 0.61
C GLY A 110 13.53 16.81 -0.64
N LEU A 111 13.53 15.71 -1.40
CA LEU A 111 14.28 15.60 -2.64
C LEU A 111 13.30 15.45 -3.81
N LYS A 112 13.13 16.54 -4.56
CA LYS A 112 12.16 16.61 -5.65
C LYS A 112 12.34 15.48 -6.67
N GLN A 113 13.58 15.22 -7.09
CA GLN A 113 13.87 14.17 -8.08
C GLN A 113 13.55 12.78 -7.49
N PHE A 114 13.87 12.57 -6.23
CA PHE A 114 13.56 11.31 -5.57
C PHE A 114 12.05 11.07 -5.51
N LEU A 115 11.27 12.12 -5.22
CA LEU A 115 9.81 12.01 -5.18
C LEU A 115 9.24 11.65 -6.56
N GLU A 116 9.79 12.20 -7.64
CA GLU A 116 9.36 11.87 -8.99
C GLU A 116 9.68 10.41 -9.34
N ASP A 117 10.87 9.94 -9.01
CA ASP A 117 11.26 8.55 -9.26
C ASP A 117 10.41 7.59 -8.43
N SER A 118 10.15 7.94 -7.17
CA SER A 118 9.28 7.15 -6.28
C SER A 118 7.86 7.07 -6.83
N ARG A 119 7.33 8.17 -7.38
CA ARG A 119 6.00 8.20 -7.96
C ARG A 119 5.90 7.23 -9.13
N ARG A 120 6.87 7.25 -10.03
CA ARG A 120 6.87 6.36 -11.20
C ARG A 120 6.90 4.90 -10.78
N GLU A 121 7.78 4.56 -9.84
CA GLU A 121 7.89 3.21 -9.33
C GLU A 121 6.61 2.76 -8.64
N LEU A 122 6.06 3.61 -7.78
CA LEU A 122 4.84 3.32 -7.05
C LEU A 122 3.67 3.05 -8.01
N VAL A 123 3.45 3.94 -8.96
CA VAL A 123 2.35 3.83 -9.92
C VAL A 123 2.50 2.56 -10.76
N ARG A 124 3.70 2.30 -11.27
CA ARG A 124 3.98 1.12 -12.07
C ARG A 124 3.72 -0.16 -11.27
N THR A 125 4.17 -0.19 -10.02
CA THR A 125 4.02 -1.35 -9.15
C THR A 125 2.55 -1.61 -8.83
N LEU A 126 1.78 -0.57 -8.55
CA LEU A 126 0.34 -0.72 -8.28
C LEU A 126 -0.42 -1.21 -9.50
N LYS A 127 -0.09 -0.71 -10.68
CA LYS A 127 -0.72 -1.17 -11.93
C LYS A 127 -0.43 -2.64 -12.19
N MET A 128 0.81 -3.07 -11.95
CA MET A 128 1.19 -4.47 -12.08
C MET A 128 0.45 -5.33 -11.05
N ALA A 129 0.43 -4.90 -9.80
CA ALA A 129 -0.16 -5.66 -8.71
C ALA A 129 -1.66 -5.85 -8.89
N ALA A 130 -2.35 -4.85 -9.39
CA ALA A 130 -3.80 -4.93 -9.62
C ALA A 130 -4.18 -6.04 -10.59
N GLN A 131 -3.26 -6.46 -11.45
CA GLN A 131 -3.47 -7.54 -12.41
C GLN A 131 -3.16 -8.92 -11.82
N ALA A 132 -2.54 -8.98 -10.66
CA ALA A 132 -2.14 -10.22 -10.00
C ALA A 132 -3.23 -10.77 -9.08
N ARG A 133 -4.50 -10.52 -9.40
CA ARG A 133 -5.62 -10.96 -8.55
C ARG A 133 -5.64 -12.47 -8.38
N PRO A 134 -5.72 -12.94 -7.13
CA PRO A 134 -5.96 -14.37 -6.90
C PRO A 134 -7.34 -14.74 -7.42
N ARG A 135 -7.43 -15.93 -7.94
CA ARG A 135 -8.69 -16.45 -8.46
C ARG A 135 -9.30 -17.45 -7.50
#